data_e92b44e12ccb0fb66d91260d93237fa6
#
_entry.id   e92b44e12ccb0fb66d91260d93237fa6
#
_cell.length_a   1.000
_cell.length_b   1.000
_cell.length_c   1.000
_cell.angle_alpha   90.00
_cell.angle_beta   90.00
_cell.angle_gamma   90.00
#
_symmetry.space_group_name_H-M   'P 1'
#
loop_
_entity.id
_entity.type
_entity.pdbx_description
1 polymer ?
#
loop_
_entity_poly.entity_id
_entity_poly.type
_entity_poly.pdbx_seq_one_letter_code
_entity_poly.pdbx_strand_id
1 'polypeptide(L)'
;MKSLPHDRSFLLCQGERLGSPTELFIESIDRWMGALVMDDMASEGGTGGNVESVAYAKEAGIVAGFLAIERLVGRFFPSCTLDLEINEGDEISVGDRILSISGPSSSVLCCERVLLNVLGRMSGIATETADWVMDSGEIGIACTRKTSWGLLDKWAVHLGGGLTHRLSKQDSPMIKENDLAVITKEKGDLKSSIRFALASINEKNASFIILEVTTQGQAVYAARVWSEIQRERERSEPLVILLDNMGPEECGKTDSALRDCGLRHWCILEGS
;
A
#
# COMPACT_ATOMS: atom_id res chain seq x y z
N MET A 1 -14.52 13.96 6.03
CA MET A 1 -13.59 13.30 6.99
C MET A 1 -12.19 13.84 6.74
N LYS A 2 -11.38 14.11 7.77
CA LYS A 2 -9.93 14.33 7.54
C LYS A 2 -9.39 13.02 6.95
N SER A 3 -8.66 13.10 5.83
CA SER A 3 -8.00 11.91 5.27
C SER A 3 -7.07 11.32 6.33
N LEU A 4 -7.14 10.00 6.51
CA LEU A 4 -6.22 9.31 7.40
C LEU A 4 -4.78 9.48 6.89
N PRO A 5 -3.79 9.68 7.76
CA PRO A 5 -2.39 9.86 7.33
C PRO A 5 -1.80 8.62 6.66
N HIS A 6 -2.54 7.50 6.73
CA HIS A 6 -2.19 6.20 6.15
C HIS A 6 -2.33 6.15 4.61
N ASP A 7 -3.04 7.08 3.99
CA ASP A 7 -3.04 7.17 2.54
C ASP A 7 -1.82 7.98 2.07
N ARG A 8 -0.89 7.28 1.44
CA ARG A 8 0.33 7.83 0.86
C ARG A 8 0.35 7.71 -0.67
N SER A 9 -0.80 7.46 -1.28
CA SER A 9 -0.95 7.29 -2.73
C SER A 9 -0.42 8.47 -3.52
N PHE A 10 -0.53 9.70 -3.00
CA PHE A 10 -0.01 10.91 -3.63
C PHE A 10 1.53 10.91 -3.79
N LEU A 11 2.25 10.07 -3.06
CA LEU A 11 3.69 9.84 -3.27
C LEU A 11 3.96 8.86 -4.42
N LEU A 12 2.95 8.15 -4.89
CA LEU A 12 3.03 7.26 -6.04
C LEU A 12 2.52 7.96 -7.31
N CYS A 13 1.36 8.61 -7.23
CA CYS A 13 0.80 9.38 -8.34
C CYS A 13 0.31 10.74 -7.86
N GLN A 14 0.54 11.77 -8.65
CA GLN A 14 0.09 13.16 -8.39
C GLN A 14 -1.10 13.50 -9.30
N GLY A 15 -2.11 14.16 -8.74
CA GLY A 15 -3.31 14.58 -9.47
C GLY A 15 -4.56 13.77 -9.11
N GLU A 16 -5.71 14.20 -9.62
CA GLU A 16 -6.98 13.48 -9.46
C GLU A 16 -6.95 12.22 -10.32
N ARG A 17 -7.46 11.12 -9.78
CA ARG A 17 -7.63 9.79 -10.42
C ARG A 17 -6.71 9.57 -11.63
N LEU A 18 -5.59 8.87 -11.48
CA LEU A 18 -4.62 8.57 -12.54
C LEU A 18 -3.71 9.75 -12.97
N GLY A 19 -3.34 10.58 -12.01
CA GLY A 19 -2.31 11.59 -12.19
C GLY A 19 -1.00 11.01 -12.72
N SER A 20 -0.08 11.88 -13.06
CA SER A 20 1.26 11.47 -13.51
C SER A 20 1.96 10.68 -12.40
N PRO A 21 2.50 9.47 -12.67
CA PRO A 21 3.27 8.72 -11.71
C PRO A 21 4.52 9.52 -11.29
N THR A 22 4.86 9.45 -10.01
CA THR A 22 6.06 10.10 -9.48
C THR A 22 7.33 9.35 -9.92
N GLU A 23 8.47 10.03 -9.86
CA GLU A 23 9.76 9.39 -10.15
C GLU A 23 10.01 8.16 -9.29
N LEU A 24 9.67 8.23 -7.99
CA LEU A 24 9.72 7.08 -7.07
C LEU A 24 8.92 5.87 -7.59
N PHE A 25 7.73 6.12 -8.11
CA PHE A 25 6.88 5.02 -8.60
C PHE A 25 7.35 4.52 -9.96
N ILE A 26 7.75 5.41 -10.88
CA ILE A 26 8.34 5.05 -12.17
C ILE A 26 9.56 4.14 -11.98
N GLU A 27 10.51 4.52 -11.11
CA GLU A 27 11.67 3.68 -10.83
C GLU A 27 11.31 2.32 -10.25
N SER A 28 10.28 2.26 -9.40
CA SER A 28 9.79 0.99 -8.87
C SER A 28 9.19 0.11 -9.96
N ILE A 29 8.32 0.68 -10.81
CA ILE A 29 7.74 -0.02 -11.96
C ILE A 29 8.84 -0.55 -12.88
N ASP A 30 9.79 0.30 -13.27
CA ASP A 30 10.86 -0.07 -14.20
C ASP A 30 11.73 -1.23 -13.69
N ARG A 31 12.01 -1.26 -12.37
CA ARG A 31 12.75 -2.39 -11.76
C ARG A 31 11.96 -3.70 -11.81
N TRP A 32 10.67 -3.65 -11.48
CA TRP A 32 9.83 -4.85 -11.52
C TRP A 32 9.60 -5.34 -12.95
N MET A 33 9.29 -4.44 -13.89
CA MET A 33 9.11 -4.82 -15.30
C MET A 33 10.40 -5.40 -15.88
N GLY A 34 11.55 -4.79 -15.57
CA GLY A 34 12.84 -5.33 -16.00
C GLY A 34 13.12 -6.72 -15.46
N ALA A 35 12.84 -6.98 -14.17
CA ALA A 35 13.00 -8.31 -13.60
C ALA A 35 12.07 -9.35 -14.25
N LEU A 36 10.79 -9.01 -14.38
CA LEU A 36 9.81 -9.94 -14.99
C LEU A 36 10.12 -10.29 -16.44
N VAL A 37 10.57 -9.31 -17.25
CA VAL A 37 11.00 -9.57 -18.64
C VAL A 37 12.24 -10.45 -18.68
N MET A 38 13.20 -10.22 -17.79
CA MET A 38 14.43 -11.01 -17.70
C MET A 38 14.16 -12.45 -17.23
N ASP A 39 13.25 -12.64 -16.29
CA ASP A 39 12.87 -13.97 -15.79
C ASP A 39 12.10 -14.77 -16.83
N ASP A 40 11.25 -14.12 -17.64
CA ASP A 40 10.48 -14.76 -18.71
C ASP A 40 11.39 -15.16 -19.89
N MET A 41 12.59 -14.55 -20.01
CA MET A 41 13.61 -14.87 -21.02
C MET A 41 12.99 -15.11 -22.39
N ALA A 42 12.17 -14.15 -22.84
CA ALA A 42 11.41 -14.26 -24.05
C ALA A 42 12.34 -14.55 -25.23
N SER A 43 12.41 -15.80 -25.65
CA SER A 43 13.07 -16.17 -26.90
C SER A 43 12.28 -15.55 -28.05
N GLU A 44 12.97 -15.03 -29.04
CA GLU A 44 12.34 -14.58 -30.30
C GLU A 44 11.52 -15.71 -30.91
N GLY A 45 10.25 -15.78 -30.56
CA GLY A 45 9.27 -16.67 -31.12
C GLY A 45 8.32 -15.87 -31.99
N GLY A 46 7.95 -16.34 -33.13
CA GLY A 46 6.97 -15.70 -34.00
C GLY A 46 7.14 -16.13 -35.45
N THR A 47 6.01 -16.24 -36.12
CA THR A 47 5.95 -16.71 -37.52
C THR A 47 6.22 -15.63 -38.57
N GLY A 48 6.64 -14.43 -38.12
CA GLY A 48 6.76 -13.23 -38.95
C GLY A 48 5.41 -12.52 -39.17
N GLY A 49 5.47 -11.27 -39.62
CA GLY A 49 4.30 -10.41 -39.79
C GLY A 49 3.84 -9.70 -38.51
N ASN A 50 2.79 -8.90 -38.64
CA ASN A 50 2.16 -8.19 -37.55
C ASN A 50 0.93 -8.94 -37.07
N VAL A 51 0.69 -8.87 -35.77
CA VAL A 51 -0.50 -9.43 -35.09
C VAL A 51 -1.12 -8.40 -34.18
N GLU A 52 -2.38 -8.58 -33.83
CA GLU A 52 -3.08 -7.90 -32.80
C GLU A 52 -3.59 -8.95 -31.77
N SER A 53 -3.33 -8.71 -30.49
CA SER A 53 -3.84 -9.52 -29.39
C SER A 53 -4.73 -8.64 -28.51
N VAL A 54 -5.81 -9.22 -28.01
CA VAL A 54 -6.81 -8.51 -27.19
C VAL A 54 -6.97 -9.23 -25.85
N ALA A 55 -6.91 -8.48 -24.76
CA ALA A 55 -7.21 -8.98 -23.42
C ALA A 55 -8.67 -8.74 -23.05
N TYR A 56 -9.34 -9.79 -22.60
CA TYR A 56 -10.72 -9.76 -22.10
C TYR A 56 -10.78 -10.15 -20.63
N ALA A 57 -11.67 -9.49 -19.87
CA ALA A 57 -11.95 -9.88 -18.51
C ALA A 57 -12.55 -11.30 -18.44
N LYS A 58 -11.99 -12.16 -17.59
CA LYS A 58 -12.53 -13.50 -17.30
C LYS A 58 -13.41 -13.50 -16.07
N GLU A 59 -13.22 -12.53 -15.20
CA GLU A 59 -13.97 -12.33 -13.96
C GLU A 59 -14.30 -10.84 -13.82
N ALA A 60 -15.35 -10.51 -13.06
CA ALA A 60 -15.67 -9.14 -12.70
C ALA A 60 -14.71 -8.64 -11.62
N GLY A 61 -14.47 -7.34 -11.56
CA GLY A 61 -13.60 -6.76 -10.53
C GLY A 61 -13.13 -5.35 -10.87
N ILE A 62 -11.99 -4.96 -10.31
CA ILE A 62 -11.34 -3.67 -10.54
C ILE A 62 -10.10 -3.89 -11.41
N VAL A 63 -10.00 -3.20 -12.52
CA VAL A 63 -8.80 -3.28 -13.37
C VAL A 63 -7.67 -2.44 -12.78
N ALA A 64 -6.45 -3.00 -12.75
CA ALA A 64 -5.26 -2.32 -12.25
C ALA A 64 -3.99 -2.81 -12.96
N GLY A 65 -3.02 -1.90 -13.12
CA GLY A 65 -1.70 -2.21 -13.66
C GLY A 65 -1.34 -1.50 -14.95
N PHE A 66 -2.19 -0.61 -15.48
CA PHE A 66 -1.95 0.07 -16.75
C PHE A 66 -0.68 0.90 -16.76
N LEU A 67 -0.39 1.64 -15.67
CA LEU A 67 0.86 2.39 -15.55
C LEU A 67 2.10 1.48 -15.71
N ALA A 68 2.04 0.28 -15.17
CA ALA A 68 3.13 -0.69 -15.29
C ALA A 68 3.19 -1.30 -16.70
N ILE A 69 2.04 -1.57 -17.31
CA ILE A 69 1.93 -2.11 -18.67
C ILE A 69 2.41 -1.11 -19.72
N GLU A 70 2.04 0.17 -19.60
CA GLU A 70 2.53 1.23 -20.49
C GLU A 70 4.06 1.34 -20.41
N ARG A 71 4.63 1.27 -19.20
CA ARG A 71 6.09 1.25 -19.02
C ARG A 71 6.73 -0.02 -19.57
N LEU A 72 6.10 -1.19 -19.39
CA LEU A 72 6.54 -2.45 -19.95
C LEU A 72 6.65 -2.36 -21.47
N VAL A 73 5.56 -1.98 -22.12
CA VAL A 73 5.50 -1.90 -23.59
C VAL A 73 6.46 -0.84 -24.12
N GLY A 74 6.37 0.38 -23.59
CA GLY A 74 7.19 1.50 -24.08
C GLY A 74 8.70 1.28 -23.93
N ARG A 75 9.14 0.55 -22.90
CA ARG A 75 10.56 0.36 -22.61
C ARG A 75 11.15 -0.91 -23.20
N PHE A 76 10.41 -2.02 -23.17
CA PHE A 76 10.94 -3.34 -23.53
C PHE A 76 10.41 -3.83 -24.87
N PHE A 77 9.26 -3.30 -25.33
CA PHE A 77 8.62 -3.69 -26.59
C PHE A 77 8.22 -2.47 -27.42
N PRO A 78 9.16 -1.54 -27.73
CA PRO A 78 8.84 -0.27 -28.37
C PRO A 78 8.31 -0.38 -29.80
N SER A 79 8.39 -1.57 -30.40
CA SER A 79 7.78 -1.89 -31.71
C SER A 79 6.30 -2.24 -31.61
N CYS A 80 5.76 -2.38 -30.40
CA CYS A 80 4.35 -2.66 -30.17
C CYS A 80 3.59 -1.36 -29.87
N THR A 81 2.32 -1.34 -30.28
CA THR A 81 1.34 -0.30 -29.92
C THR A 81 0.36 -0.89 -28.93
N LEU A 82 0.16 -0.21 -27.83
CA LEU A 82 -0.81 -0.53 -26.78
C LEU A 82 -2.00 0.39 -26.91
N ASP A 83 -3.21 -0.15 -26.86
CA ASP A 83 -4.47 0.59 -26.81
C ASP A 83 -5.27 0.14 -25.58
N LEU A 84 -5.61 1.08 -24.69
CA LEU A 84 -6.35 0.85 -23.47
C LEU A 84 -7.83 1.18 -23.71
N GLU A 85 -8.72 0.22 -23.54
CA GLU A 85 -10.15 0.34 -23.85
C GLU A 85 -10.95 0.92 -22.67
N ILE A 86 -10.39 0.83 -21.46
CA ILE A 86 -10.97 1.28 -20.19
C ILE A 86 -9.90 2.00 -19.37
N ASN A 87 -10.29 2.64 -18.26
CA ASN A 87 -9.35 3.36 -17.41
C ASN A 87 -8.87 2.49 -16.24
N GLU A 88 -7.69 2.79 -15.75
CA GLU A 88 -7.17 2.18 -14.52
C GLU A 88 -8.09 2.46 -13.34
N GLY A 89 -8.41 1.44 -12.55
CA GLY A 89 -9.33 1.54 -11.42
C GLY A 89 -10.81 1.48 -11.78
N ASP A 90 -11.17 1.29 -13.05
CA ASP A 90 -12.56 1.08 -13.44
C ASP A 90 -13.04 -0.33 -13.03
N GLU A 91 -14.34 -0.43 -12.74
CA GLU A 91 -15.01 -1.73 -12.59
C GLU A 91 -15.16 -2.41 -13.95
N ILE A 92 -14.92 -3.72 -13.99
CA ILE A 92 -15.04 -4.55 -15.18
C ILE A 92 -15.99 -5.72 -14.94
N SER A 93 -16.65 -6.14 -16.02
CA SER A 93 -17.50 -7.32 -16.07
C SER A 93 -16.89 -8.42 -16.96
N VAL A 94 -17.36 -9.65 -16.78
CA VAL A 94 -16.93 -10.78 -17.62
C VAL A 94 -17.19 -10.48 -19.10
N GLY A 95 -16.15 -10.60 -19.92
CA GLY A 95 -16.19 -10.36 -21.36
C GLY A 95 -15.85 -8.94 -21.79
N ASP A 96 -15.66 -8.00 -20.85
CA ASP A 96 -15.21 -6.65 -21.20
C ASP A 96 -13.82 -6.70 -21.86
N ARG A 97 -13.67 -5.92 -22.91
CA ARG A 97 -12.39 -5.71 -23.60
C ARG A 97 -11.58 -4.71 -22.79
N ILE A 98 -10.39 -5.13 -22.34
CA ILE A 98 -9.57 -4.33 -21.42
C ILE A 98 -8.54 -3.51 -22.19
N LEU A 99 -7.80 -4.17 -23.06
CA LEU A 99 -6.74 -3.57 -23.87
C LEU A 99 -6.48 -4.39 -25.13
N SER A 100 -5.84 -3.76 -26.11
CA SER A 100 -5.22 -4.48 -27.22
C SER A 100 -3.74 -4.10 -27.36
N ILE A 101 -2.94 -5.04 -27.88
CA ILE A 101 -1.54 -4.83 -28.22
C ILE A 101 -1.31 -5.32 -29.64
N SER A 102 -0.69 -4.49 -30.48
CA SER A 102 -0.39 -4.79 -31.88
C SER A 102 1.06 -4.52 -32.22
N GLY A 103 1.62 -5.28 -33.14
CA GLY A 103 3.01 -5.13 -33.59
C GLY A 103 3.58 -6.41 -34.22
N PRO A 104 4.92 -6.49 -34.33
CA PRO A 104 5.57 -7.70 -34.80
C PRO A 104 5.19 -8.90 -33.91
N SER A 105 4.84 -10.06 -34.56
CA SER A 105 4.35 -11.23 -33.83
C SER A 105 5.31 -11.71 -32.74
N SER A 106 6.62 -11.66 -32.99
CA SER A 106 7.63 -11.99 -31.99
C SER A 106 7.53 -11.10 -30.74
N SER A 107 7.42 -9.78 -30.93
CA SER A 107 7.35 -8.82 -29.81
C SER A 107 6.03 -8.96 -29.04
N VAL A 108 4.90 -9.08 -29.74
CA VAL A 108 3.58 -9.23 -29.08
C VAL A 108 3.52 -10.51 -28.25
N LEU A 109 3.95 -11.66 -28.79
CA LEU A 109 3.94 -12.94 -28.08
C LEU A 109 4.90 -12.95 -26.87
N CYS A 110 6.05 -12.28 -26.99
CA CYS A 110 6.99 -12.12 -25.88
C CYS A 110 6.44 -11.22 -24.77
N CYS A 111 5.72 -10.15 -25.13
CA CYS A 111 5.12 -9.23 -24.17
C CYS A 111 3.93 -9.85 -23.42
N GLU A 112 3.15 -10.69 -24.09
CA GLU A 112 1.84 -11.18 -23.63
C GLU A 112 1.87 -11.76 -22.21
N ARG A 113 2.81 -12.66 -21.89
CA ARG A 113 2.84 -13.34 -20.61
C ARG A 113 3.10 -12.37 -19.46
N VAL A 114 4.10 -11.51 -19.59
CA VAL A 114 4.44 -10.53 -18.57
C VAL A 114 3.30 -9.52 -18.39
N LEU A 115 2.72 -9.04 -19.49
CA LEU A 115 1.57 -8.13 -19.48
C LEU A 115 0.39 -8.74 -18.72
N LEU A 116 -0.01 -9.96 -19.04
CA LEU A 116 -1.13 -10.65 -18.39
C LEU A 116 -0.84 -10.95 -16.92
N ASN A 117 0.40 -11.28 -16.54
CA ASN A 117 0.79 -11.48 -15.15
C ASN A 117 0.67 -10.21 -14.34
N VAL A 118 1.09 -9.06 -14.90
CA VAL A 118 0.95 -7.74 -14.24
C VAL A 118 -0.52 -7.39 -14.08
N LEU A 119 -1.28 -7.44 -15.16
CA LEU A 119 -2.70 -7.10 -15.19
C LEU A 119 -3.50 -7.98 -14.20
N GLY A 120 -3.34 -9.29 -14.28
CA GLY A 120 -4.08 -10.23 -13.44
C GLY A 120 -3.74 -10.09 -11.96
N ARG A 121 -2.45 -9.92 -11.62
CA ARG A 121 -2.04 -9.74 -10.22
C ARG A 121 -2.57 -8.43 -9.64
N MET A 122 -2.35 -7.32 -10.32
CA MET A 122 -2.73 -6.01 -9.78
C MET A 122 -4.25 -5.87 -9.72
N SER A 123 -4.98 -6.33 -10.74
CA SER A 123 -6.44 -6.33 -10.72
C SER A 123 -7.01 -7.24 -9.62
N GLY A 124 -6.42 -8.42 -9.41
CA GLY A 124 -6.82 -9.31 -8.32
C GLY A 124 -6.64 -8.67 -6.94
N ILE A 125 -5.52 -7.97 -6.68
CA ILE A 125 -5.29 -7.25 -5.43
C ILE A 125 -6.29 -6.09 -5.28
N ALA A 126 -6.56 -5.33 -6.33
CA ALA A 126 -7.51 -4.23 -6.30
C ALA A 126 -8.93 -4.73 -6.02
N THR A 127 -9.36 -5.79 -6.68
CA THR A 127 -10.68 -6.41 -6.49
C THR A 127 -10.86 -6.93 -5.08
N GLU A 128 -9.94 -7.74 -4.58
CA GLU A 128 -9.99 -8.25 -3.21
C GLU A 128 -10.00 -7.13 -2.17
N THR A 129 -9.23 -6.05 -2.43
CA THR A 129 -9.24 -4.87 -1.55
C THR A 129 -10.60 -4.17 -1.56
N ALA A 130 -11.22 -4.03 -2.72
CA ALA A 130 -12.56 -3.41 -2.84
C ALA A 130 -13.61 -4.19 -2.05
N ASP A 131 -13.58 -5.52 -2.09
CA ASP A 131 -14.46 -6.37 -1.30
C ASP A 131 -14.24 -6.15 0.21
N TRP A 132 -12.98 -6.12 0.65
CA TRP A 132 -12.65 -5.83 2.05
C TRP A 132 -13.09 -4.44 2.49
N VAL A 133 -12.93 -3.42 1.64
CA VAL A 133 -13.38 -2.05 1.92
C VAL A 133 -14.89 -1.99 2.06
N MET A 134 -15.61 -2.68 1.19
CA MET A 134 -17.07 -2.76 1.25
C MET A 134 -17.54 -3.45 2.54
N ASP A 135 -16.91 -4.56 2.93
CA ASP A 135 -17.28 -5.34 4.12
C ASP A 135 -16.90 -4.63 5.42
N SER A 136 -15.84 -3.83 5.43
CA SER A 136 -15.35 -3.14 6.64
C SER A 136 -16.16 -1.90 7.04
N GLY A 137 -17.01 -1.38 6.17
CA GLY A 137 -17.84 -0.20 6.43
C GLY A 137 -17.01 1.05 6.70
N GLU A 138 -17.01 1.55 7.94
CA GLU A 138 -16.27 2.77 8.31
C GLU A 138 -14.81 2.51 8.70
N ILE A 139 -14.38 1.25 8.77
CA ILE A 139 -13.00 0.89 9.13
C ILE A 139 -12.13 0.91 7.87
N GLY A 140 -11.08 1.71 7.88
CA GLY A 140 -10.14 1.78 6.76
C GLY A 140 -9.31 0.50 6.63
N ILE A 141 -9.23 -0.04 5.43
CA ILE A 141 -8.36 -1.19 5.09
C ILE A 141 -7.00 -0.66 4.66
N ALA A 142 -5.94 -1.10 5.33
CA ALA A 142 -4.59 -0.58 5.09
C ALA A 142 -3.60 -1.68 4.69
N CYS A 143 -2.81 -1.40 3.65
CA CYS A 143 -1.79 -2.30 3.14
C CYS A 143 -0.57 -2.36 4.05
N THR A 144 -0.12 -3.54 4.43
CA THR A 144 1.14 -3.71 5.16
C THR A 144 2.35 -3.55 4.23
N ARG A 145 3.58 -3.71 4.78
CA ARG A 145 4.80 -3.83 3.98
C ARG A 145 5.15 -5.27 3.58
N LYS A 146 4.28 -6.22 3.93
CA LYS A 146 4.39 -7.64 3.53
C LYS A 146 3.81 -7.81 2.12
N THR A 147 4.41 -7.15 1.14
CA THR A 147 4.00 -7.14 -0.27
C THR A 147 5.06 -7.83 -1.13
N SER A 148 4.63 -8.58 -2.14
CA SER A 148 5.55 -9.28 -3.05
C SER A 148 6.16 -8.33 -4.07
N TRP A 149 5.37 -7.39 -4.63
CA TRP A 149 5.82 -6.44 -5.65
C TRP A 149 5.92 -4.99 -5.12
N GLY A 150 6.10 -4.83 -3.83
CA GLY A 150 6.40 -3.53 -3.22
C GLY A 150 5.35 -2.47 -3.50
N LEU A 151 5.75 -1.39 -4.19
CA LEU A 151 4.87 -0.24 -4.44
C LEU A 151 3.76 -0.56 -5.46
N LEU A 152 3.93 -1.53 -6.34
CA LEU A 152 2.90 -1.95 -7.28
C LEU A 152 1.70 -2.56 -6.54
N ASP A 153 1.97 -3.46 -5.58
CA ASP A 153 0.90 -4.05 -4.75
C ASP A 153 0.17 -2.95 -3.94
N LYS A 154 0.91 -1.96 -3.42
CA LYS A 154 0.31 -0.83 -2.69
C LYS A 154 -0.54 0.07 -3.58
N TRP A 155 -0.13 0.27 -4.82
CA TRP A 155 -0.94 1.00 -5.80
C TRP A 155 -2.23 0.25 -6.13
N ALA A 156 -2.16 -1.06 -6.33
CA ALA A 156 -3.34 -1.89 -6.53
C ALA A 156 -4.32 -1.84 -5.34
N VAL A 157 -3.80 -1.87 -4.09
CA VAL A 157 -4.62 -1.67 -2.88
C VAL A 157 -5.30 -0.29 -2.90
N HIS A 158 -4.59 0.77 -3.31
CA HIS A 158 -5.19 2.10 -3.42
C HIS A 158 -6.33 2.15 -4.44
N LEU A 159 -6.15 1.52 -5.60
CA LEU A 159 -7.19 1.45 -6.65
C LEU A 159 -8.45 0.70 -6.17
N GLY A 160 -8.29 -0.31 -5.31
CA GLY A 160 -9.39 -0.99 -4.64
C GLY A 160 -10.01 -0.21 -3.47
N GLY A 161 -9.63 1.07 -3.25
CA GLY A 161 -10.17 1.91 -2.17
C GLY A 161 -9.47 1.75 -0.82
N GLY A 162 -8.43 0.93 -0.74
CA GLY A 162 -7.63 0.76 0.47
C GLY A 162 -6.59 1.86 0.65
N LEU A 163 -5.99 1.91 1.84
CA LEU A 163 -4.95 2.84 2.22
C LEU A 163 -3.57 2.23 1.98
N THR A 164 -2.67 2.96 1.33
CA THR A 164 -1.32 2.46 1.02
C THR A 164 -0.47 2.22 2.26
N HIS A 165 -0.83 2.83 3.39
CA HIS A 165 -0.03 2.87 4.60
C HIS A 165 1.39 3.38 4.30
N ARG A 166 2.34 3.30 5.22
CA ARG A 166 3.72 3.72 4.96
C ARG A 166 4.33 2.98 3.78
N LEU A 167 4.95 3.71 2.89
CA LEU A 167 5.59 3.13 1.69
C LEU A 167 6.93 2.47 2.03
N SER A 168 7.66 3.02 3.00
CA SER A 168 8.95 2.51 3.45
C SER A 168 9.13 2.68 4.96
N LYS A 169 10.28 2.22 5.49
CA LYS A 169 10.64 2.47 6.90
C LYS A 169 10.94 3.95 7.17
N GLN A 170 11.43 4.66 6.16
CA GLN A 170 11.76 6.09 6.26
C GLN A 170 10.54 6.99 6.17
N ASP A 171 9.49 6.55 5.47
CA ASP A 171 8.23 7.32 5.33
C ASP A 171 7.53 7.49 6.68
N SER A 172 7.48 6.44 7.49
CA SER A 172 6.90 6.48 8.84
C SER A 172 7.63 5.54 9.79
N PRO A 173 8.21 6.05 10.86
CA PRO A 173 8.85 5.23 11.88
C PRO A 173 7.81 4.37 12.61
N MET A 174 8.19 3.13 12.89
CA MET A 174 7.39 2.20 13.69
C MET A 174 8.28 1.65 14.80
N ILE A 175 7.88 1.90 16.02
CA ILE A 175 8.50 1.32 17.21
C ILE A 175 7.84 -0.03 17.46
N LYS A 176 8.62 -1.08 17.48
CA LYS A 176 8.17 -2.45 17.67
C LYS A 176 8.56 -3.00 19.03
N GLU A 177 8.00 -4.17 19.37
CA GLU A 177 8.36 -4.89 20.58
C GLU A 177 9.88 -5.10 20.69
N ASN A 178 10.55 -5.46 19.61
CA ASN A 178 11.99 -5.65 19.59
C ASN A 178 12.76 -4.36 19.87
N ASP A 179 12.30 -3.21 19.38
CA ASP A 179 12.93 -1.91 19.66
C ASP A 179 12.74 -1.55 21.13
N LEU A 180 11.54 -1.76 21.67
CA LEU A 180 11.25 -1.55 23.09
C LEU A 180 12.06 -2.50 23.99
N ALA A 181 12.26 -3.75 23.57
CA ALA A 181 13.07 -4.72 24.32
C ALA A 181 14.53 -4.27 24.47
N VAL A 182 15.11 -3.69 23.41
CA VAL A 182 16.47 -3.12 23.45
C VAL A 182 16.52 -1.94 24.42
N ILE A 183 15.57 -1.01 24.32
CA ILE A 183 15.50 0.18 25.19
C ILE A 183 15.25 -0.24 26.64
N THR A 184 14.45 -1.26 26.90
CA THR A 184 14.13 -1.74 28.26
C THR A 184 15.36 -2.28 28.99
N LYS A 185 16.32 -2.86 28.28
CA LYS A 185 17.60 -3.29 28.90
C LYS A 185 18.38 -2.11 29.50
N GLU A 186 18.22 -0.93 28.93
CA GLU A 186 18.89 0.29 29.41
C GLU A 186 18.04 1.08 30.42
N LYS A 187 16.72 1.11 30.26
CA LYS A 187 15.80 1.92 31.05
C LYS A 187 15.17 1.19 32.24
N GLY A 188 15.29 -0.14 32.28
CA GLY A 188 14.88 -1.00 33.39
C GLY A 188 13.40 -1.43 33.36
N ASP A 189 12.51 -0.71 32.71
CA ASP A 189 11.10 -1.08 32.59
C ASP A 189 10.46 -0.60 31.28
N LEU A 190 9.37 -1.27 30.90
CA LEU A 190 8.68 -1.03 29.64
C LEU A 190 8.03 0.36 29.55
N LYS A 191 7.52 0.91 30.66
CA LYS A 191 6.88 2.22 30.67
C LYS A 191 7.91 3.32 30.39
N SER A 192 9.05 3.28 31.07
CA SER A 192 10.18 4.19 30.81
C SER A 192 10.67 4.07 29.37
N SER A 193 10.69 2.85 28.81
CA SER A 193 11.09 2.58 27.43
C SER A 193 10.13 3.19 26.41
N ILE A 194 8.82 3.06 26.61
CA ILE A 194 7.81 3.68 25.74
C ILE A 194 7.95 5.20 25.78
N ARG A 195 8.07 5.80 26.97
CA ARG A 195 8.25 7.25 27.11
C ARG A 195 9.53 7.73 26.41
N PHE A 196 10.65 7.05 26.62
CA PHE A 196 11.91 7.38 25.99
C PHE A 196 11.82 7.27 24.47
N ALA A 197 11.27 6.18 23.96
CA ALA A 197 11.13 5.94 22.52
C ALA A 197 10.29 7.04 21.86
N LEU A 198 9.11 7.34 22.40
CA LEU A 198 8.21 8.37 21.85
C LEU A 198 8.81 9.78 21.94
N ALA A 199 9.49 10.11 23.04
CA ALA A 199 10.12 11.42 23.21
C ALA A 199 11.32 11.64 22.26
N SER A 200 12.01 10.55 21.89
CA SER A 200 13.20 10.59 21.03
C SER A 200 12.88 10.73 19.54
N ILE A 201 11.63 10.57 19.12
CA ILE A 201 11.26 10.65 17.70
C ILE A 201 11.32 12.09 17.20
N ASN A 202 12.00 12.26 16.07
CA ASN A 202 11.94 13.50 15.32
C ASN A 202 10.73 13.48 14.38
N GLU A 203 9.65 14.17 14.76
CA GLU A 203 8.40 14.24 14.01
C GLU A 203 8.50 15.01 12.69
N LYS A 204 9.54 15.85 12.52
CA LYS A 204 9.64 16.72 11.33
C LYS A 204 9.74 15.98 10.02
N ASN A 205 10.26 14.75 10.07
CA ASN A 205 10.51 13.91 8.89
C ASN A 205 9.58 12.68 8.84
N ALA A 206 8.60 12.59 9.73
CA ALA A 206 7.68 11.47 9.81
C ALA A 206 6.29 11.88 9.32
N SER A 207 5.70 11.11 8.42
CA SER A 207 4.33 11.33 7.97
C SER A 207 3.31 11.04 9.07
N PHE A 208 3.59 10.01 9.86
CA PHE A 208 2.92 9.61 11.09
C PHE A 208 3.85 8.65 11.86
N ILE A 209 3.56 8.44 13.12
CA ILE A 209 4.37 7.61 14.01
C ILE A 209 3.54 6.44 14.48
N ILE A 210 4.11 5.24 14.46
CA ILE A 210 3.44 4.00 14.84
C ILE A 210 4.15 3.41 16.05
N LEU A 211 3.37 3.03 17.06
CA LEU A 211 3.81 2.19 18.16
C LEU A 211 3.01 0.89 18.17
N GLU A 212 3.71 -0.23 18.05
CA GLU A 212 3.14 -1.58 18.17
C GLU A 212 3.02 -1.94 19.66
N VAL A 213 1.84 -2.37 20.06
CA VAL A 213 1.52 -2.77 21.43
C VAL A 213 0.75 -4.08 21.44
N THR A 214 0.90 -4.87 22.50
CA THR A 214 0.28 -6.19 22.67
C THR A 214 -0.75 -6.25 23.77
N THR A 215 -0.99 -5.14 24.48
CA THR A 215 -1.98 -5.07 25.56
C THR A 215 -2.69 -3.72 25.62
N GLN A 216 -3.94 -3.72 26.08
CA GLN A 216 -4.71 -2.52 26.37
C GLN A 216 -3.96 -1.54 27.29
N GLY A 217 -3.28 -2.07 28.35
CA GLY A 217 -2.54 -1.22 29.28
C GLY A 217 -1.38 -0.48 28.63
N GLN A 218 -0.67 -1.09 27.70
CA GLN A 218 0.37 -0.44 26.88
C GLN A 218 -0.23 0.65 25.99
N ALA A 219 -1.36 0.37 25.32
CA ALA A 219 -2.05 1.33 24.45
C ALA A 219 -2.47 2.60 25.23
N VAL A 220 -3.15 2.43 26.37
CA VAL A 220 -3.58 3.56 27.21
C VAL A 220 -2.38 4.35 27.75
N TYR A 221 -1.31 3.66 28.16
CA TYR A 221 -0.09 4.33 28.64
C TYR A 221 0.59 5.11 27.50
N ALA A 222 0.73 4.52 26.33
CA ALA A 222 1.32 5.16 25.17
C ALA A 222 0.55 6.42 24.74
N ALA A 223 -0.77 6.33 24.65
CA ALA A 223 -1.63 7.48 24.33
C ALA A 223 -1.50 8.61 25.35
N ARG A 224 -1.38 8.28 26.65
CA ARG A 224 -1.15 9.26 27.72
C ARG A 224 0.19 9.97 27.56
N VAL A 225 1.26 9.21 27.44
CA VAL A 225 2.61 9.75 27.23
C VAL A 225 2.66 10.62 25.98
N TRP A 226 2.05 10.16 24.89
CA TRP A 226 2.01 10.92 23.65
C TRP A 226 1.25 12.23 23.81
N SER A 227 0.11 12.23 24.51
CA SER A 227 -0.65 13.45 24.79
C SER A 227 0.15 14.47 25.61
N GLU A 228 0.98 14.01 26.53
CA GLU A 228 1.89 14.87 27.32
C GLU A 228 2.96 15.50 26.42
N ILE A 229 3.64 14.66 25.62
CA ILE A 229 4.67 15.11 24.68
C ILE A 229 4.12 16.11 23.66
N GLN A 230 2.93 15.86 23.11
CA GLN A 230 2.31 16.75 22.12
C GLN A 230 1.93 18.11 22.75
N ARG A 231 1.43 18.11 23.97
CA ARG A 231 1.13 19.37 24.71
C ARG A 231 2.40 20.16 25.00
N GLU A 232 3.49 19.50 25.43
CA GLU A 232 4.79 20.15 25.66
C GLU A 232 5.37 20.75 24.36
N ARG A 233 5.06 20.14 23.21
CA ARG A 233 5.50 20.61 21.90
C ARG A 233 4.53 21.57 21.22
N GLU A 234 3.42 21.92 21.89
CA GLU A 234 2.32 22.74 21.35
C GLU A 234 1.74 22.16 20.03
N ARG A 235 1.56 20.83 19.99
CA ARG A 235 1.09 20.04 18.84
C ARG A 235 -0.11 19.17 19.21
N SER A 236 -0.72 18.55 18.20
CA SER A 236 -1.91 17.70 18.37
C SER A 236 -1.97 16.51 17.38
N GLU A 237 -0.83 16.13 16.79
CA GLU A 237 -0.77 14.99 15.88
C GLU A 237 -1.07 13.68 16.63
N PRO A 238 -1.94 12.82 16.08
CA PRO A 238 -2.25 11.55 16.72
C PRO A 238 -1.10 10.54 16.58
N LEU A 239 -0.90 9.72 17.62
CA LEU A 239 -0.08 8.52 17.55
C LEU A 239 -0.89 7.40 16.88
N VAL A 240 -0.32 6.69 15.95
CA VAL A 240 -0.88 5.42 15.48
C VAL A 240 -0.48 4.33 16.46
N ILE A 241 -1.47 3.67 17.06
CA ILE A 241 -1.27 2.55 17.97
C ILE A 241 -1.72 1.28 17.26
N LEU A 242 -0.76 0.43 16.90
CA LEU A 242 -1.00 -0.85 16.28
C LEU A 242 -1.20 -1.90 17.38
N LEU A 243 -2.40 -2.46 17.43
CA LEU A 243 -2.82 -3.52 18.35
C LEU A 243 -2.40 -4.87 17.73
N ASP A 244 -1.19 -5.32 18.05
CA ASP A 244 -0.59 -6.51 17.45
C ASP A 244 -1.12 -7.79 18.10
N ASN A 245 -1.63 -8.72 17.29
CA ASN A 245 -2.20 -9.99 17.71
C ASN A 245 -3.35 -9.87 18.74
N MET A 246 -4.05 -8.74 18.77
CA MET A 246 -5.23 -8.55 19.63
C MET A 246 -6.50 -8.87 18.84
N GLY A 247 -7.35 -9.71 19.42
CA GLY A 247 -8.63 -10.08 18.81
C GLY A 247 -9.63 -8.90 18.78
N PRO A 248 -10.72 -9.01 17.99
CA PRO A 248 -11.71 -7.94 17.85
C PRO A 248 -12.29 -7.45 19.18
N GLU A 249 -12.55 -8.36 20.13
CA GLU A 249 -13.06 -8.02 21.45
C GLU A 249 -12.05 -7.17 22.26
N GLU A 250 -10.76 -7.52 22.19
CA GLU A 250 -9.70 -6.79 22.89
C GLU A 250 -9.46 -5.44 22.24
N CYS A 251 -9.54 -5.34 20.93
CA CYS A 251 -9.50 -4.06 20.21
C CYS A 251 -10.64 -3.16 20.66
N GLY A 252 -11.87 -3.68 20.75
CA GLY A 252 -13.03 -2.93 21.24
C GLY A 252 -12.89 -2.48 22.70
N LYS A 253 -12.38 -3.33 23.58
CA LYS A 253 -12.07 -2.96 24.97
C LYS A 253 -11.00 -1.85 25.04
N THR A 254 -10.01 -1.92 24.18
CA THR A 254 -8.95 -0.91 24.11
C THR A 254 -9.49 0.45 23.64
N ASP A 255 -10.34 0.47 22.62
CA ASP A 255 -11.02 1.70 22.16
C ASP A 255 -11.85 2.33 23.30
N SER A 256 -12.65 1.50 24.00
CA SER A 256 -13.47 1.95 25.12
C SER A 256 -12.62 2.55 26.26
N ALA A 257 -11.54 1.85 26.64
CA ALA A 257 -10.64 2.34 27.70
C ALA A 257 -9.96 3.66 27.35
N LEU A 258 -9.60 3.87 26.09
CA LEU A 258 -9.04 5.14 25.61
C LEU A 258 -10.09 6.25 25.64
N ARG A 259 -11.36 5.97 25.34
CA ARG A 259 -12.47 6.93 25.46
C ARG A 259 -12.72 7.31 26.91
N ASP A 260 -12.80 6.34 27.81
CA ASP A 260 -13.02 6.54 29.25
C ASP A 260 -11.92 7.38 29.91
N CYS A 261 -10.68 7.23 29.41
CA CYS A 261 -9.54 8.04 29.85
C CYS A 261 -9.45 9.41 29.16
N GLY A 262 -10.32 9.75 28.21
CA GLY A 262 -10.26 10.99 27.43
C GLY A 262 -9.04 11.06 26.49
N LEU A 263 -8.48 9.91 26.12
CA LEU A 263 -7.25 9.82 25.30
C LEU A 263 -7.48 9.45 23.85
N ARG A 264 -8.71 9.06 23.48
CA ARG A 264 -9.01 8.51 22.15
C ARG A 264 -8.67 9.45 20.99
N HIS A 265 -8.78 10.75 21.18
CA HIS A 265 -8.46 11.75 20.16
C HIS A 265 -6.95 11.96 19.93
N TRP A 266 -6.11 11.42 20.82
CA TRP A 266 -4.66 11.45 20.69
C TRP A 266 -4.08 10.27 19.91
N CYS A 267 -4.93 9.36 19.44
CA CYS A 267 -4.46 8.18 18.71
C CYS A 267 -5.39 7.76 17.57
N ILE A 268 -4.80 7.08 16.60
CA ILE A 268 -5.48 6.26 15.60
C ILE A 268 -5.18 4.81 15.97
N LEU A 269 -6.21 3.96 16.01
CA LEU A 269 -6.04 2.54 16.29
C LEU A 269 -5.96 1.76 14.98
N GLU A 270 -5.01 0.86 14.90
CA GLU A 270 -4.89 -0.18 13.88
C GLU A 270 -4.99 -1.55 14.54
N GLY A 271 -5.67 -2.49 13.90
CA GLY A 271 -5.65 -3.91 14.24
C GLY A 271 -4.79 -4.69 13.25
N SER A 272 -4.09 -5.74 13.72
CA SER A 272 -3.33 -6.64 12.86
C SER A 272 -3.46 -8.11 13.31
#